data_011e6c6ee7a6b5113597a17503468aa8
#
_entry.id   011e6c6ee7a6b5113597a17503468aa8
#
_cell.length_a   1.000
_cell.length_b   1.000
_cell.length_c   1.000
_cell.angle_alpha   90.00
_cell.angle_beta   90.00
_cell.angle_gamma   90.00
#
_symmetry.space_group_name_H-M   'P 1'
#
loop_
_entity.id
_entity.type
_entity.pdbx_description
1 polymer ?
#
loop_
_entity_poly.entity_id
_entity_poly.type
_entity_poly.pdbx_seq_one_letter_code
_entity_poly.pdbx_strand_id
1 'polypeptide(L)'
;METKSLIMGLLVMRLNEYRMDSGKINSPLSHITVLEEAHNLLKRTSTEQSSETSNLLGKSVELLANSIAEMRTYGEGFIIADQSPGLLDMSVIRNTNTKIILRLPEKTD
;
A
#
# COMPACT_ATOMS: atom_id res chain seq x y z
N MET A 1 -13.46 -9.22 -5.97
CA MET A 1 -12.10 -8.72 -5.85
C MET A 1 -12.01 -7.23 -6.07
N GLU A 2 -12.59 -6.78 -7.18
CA GLU A 2 -12.52 -5.36 -7.51
C GLU A 2 -13.22 -4.49 -6.50
N THR A 3 -14.33 -4.98 -5.96
CA THR A 3 -15.06 -4.23 -4.95
C THR A 3 -14.23 -4.03 -3.70
N LYS A 4 -13.53 -5.08 -3.29
CA LYS A 4 -12.68 -4.99 -2.11
C LYS A 4 -11.56 -4.00 -2.32
N SER A 5 -10.92 -4.05 -3.48
CA SER A 5 -9.84 -3.11 -3.80
C SER A 5 -10.34 -1.67 -3.82
N LEU A 6 -11.51 -1.47 -4.38
CA LEU A 6 -12.08 -0.13 -4.46
C LEU A 6 -12.37 0.42 -3.08
N ILE A 7 -12.97 -0.39 -2.23
CA ILE A 7 -13.29 0.06 -0.88
C ILE A 7 -12.03 0.36 -0.10
N MET A 8 -11.03 -0.52 -0.19
CA MET A 8 -9.78 -0.29 0.50
C MET A 8 -9.10 0.98 0.03
N GLY A 9 -9.11 1.21 -1.30
CA GLY A 9 -8.50 2.41 -1.84
C GLY A 9 -9.20 3.67 -1.38
N LEU A 10 -10.52 3.65 -1.37
CA LEU A 10 -11.28 4.81 -0.93
C LEU A 10 -11.03 5.10 0.55
N LEU A 11 -10.92 4.06 1.36
CA LEU A 11 -10.65 4.26 2.78
C LEU A 11 -9.27 4.86 3.00
N VAL A 12 -8.27 4.38 2.28
CA VAL A 12 -6.92 4.90 2.41
C VAL A 12 -6.86 6.35 1.96
N MET A 13 -7.53 6.67 0.86
CA MET A 13 -7.53 8.03 0.37
C MET A 13 -8.25 8.97 1.32
N ARG A 14 -9.34 8.49 1.92
CA ARG A 14 -10.06 9.28 2.89
C ARG A 14 -9.21 9.54 4.12
N LEU A 15 -8.48 8.53 4.55
CA LEU A 15 -7.56 8.68 5.67
C LEU A 15 -6.48 9.71 5.35
N ASN A 16 -5.96 9.65 4.14
CA ASN A 16 -4.94 10.59 3.72
C ASN A 16 -5.46 12.01 3.75
N GLU A 17 -6.67 12.23 3.25
CA GLU A 17 -7.28 13.56 3.28
C GLU A 17 -7.47 14.05 4.70
N TYR A 18 -7.93 13.17 5.57
CA TYR A 18 -8.15 13.52 6.96
C TYR A 18 -6.84 13.96 7.61
N ARG A 19 -5.78 13.21 7.37
CA ARG A 19 -4.49 13.53 7.96
C ARG A 19 -3.93 14.83 7.42
N MET A 20 -4.05 15.06 6.13
CA MET A 20 -3.55 16.28 5.54
C MET A 20 -4.31 17.49 6.04
N ASP A 21 -5.61 17.34 6.24
CA ASP A 21 -6.44 18.43 6.75
C ASP A 21 -6.05 18.84 8.15
N SER A 22 -5.51 17.91 8.94
CA SER A 22 -5.10 18.24 10.29
C SER A 22 -3.94 19.22 10.30
N GLY A 23 -3.15 19.24 9.23
CA GLY A 23 -2.04 20.18 9.10
C GLY A 23 -0.88 19.94 10.04
N LYS A 24 -0.92 18.88 10.81
CA LYS A 24 0.13 18.60 11.79
C LYS A 24 1.20 17.72 11.16
N ILE A 25 2.29 18.34 10.76
CA ILE A 25 3.41 17.61 10.19
C ILE A 25 4.41 17.28 11.30
N ASN A 26 5.22 16.27 11.03
CA ASN A 26 6.20 15.77 12.00
C ASN A 26 5.54 15.38 13.31
N SER A 27 4.34 14.85 13.21
CA SER A 27 3.60 14.44 14.39
C SER A 27 4.11 13.10 14.90
N PRO A 28 4.03 12.86 16.21
CA PRO A 28 4.33 11.54 16.71
C PRO A 28 3.28 10.54 16.24
N LEU A 29 3.66 9.28 16.28
CA LEU A 29 2.75 8.22 15.85
C LEU A 29 1.50 8.23 16.72
N SER A 30 0.35 8.34 16.10
CA SER A 30 -0.91 8.41 16.84
C SER A 30 -1.92 7.36 16.39
N HIS A 31 -1.71 6.74 15.24
CA HIS A 31 -2.68 5.77 14.72
C HIS A 31 -1.95 4.81 13.80
N ILE A 32 -2.39 3.57 13.80
CA ILE A 32 -1.80 2.54 12.95
C ILE A 32 -2.91 1.87 12.15
N THR A 33 -2.70 1.78 10.86
CA THR A 33 -3.61 1.08 9.97
C THR A 33 -2.96 -0.21 9.52
N VAL A 34 -3.69 -1.31 9.63
CA VAL A 34 -3.21 -2.61 9.19
C VAL A 34 -3.91 -2.99 7.89
N LEU A 35 -3.13 -3.22 6.86
CA LEU A 35 -3.65 -3.66 5.58
C LEU A 35 -3.33 -5.13 5.39
N GLU A 36 -4.33 -5.97 5.56
CA GLU A 36 -4.18 -7.40 5.33
C GLU A 36 -4.48 -7.72 3.89
N GLU A 37 -3.77 -8.70 3.36
CA GLU A 37 -3.89 -9.06 1.95
C GLU A 37 -3.70 -7.82 1.10
N ALA A 38 -2.63 -7.12 1.38
CA ALA A 38 -2.41 -5.81 0.78
C ALA A 38 -2.29 -5.87 -0.73
N HIS A 39 -2.04 -7.04 -1.30
CA HIS A 39 -2.00 -7.16 -2.76
C HIS A 39 -3.34 -6.83 -3.41
N ASN A 40 -4.44 -6.84 -2.65
CA ASN A 40 -5.72 -6.42 -3.21
C ASN A 40 -5.70 -4.95 -3.58
N LEU A 41 -4.88 -4.17 -2.91
CA LEU A 41 -4.79 -2.75 -3.17
C LEU A 41 -3.50 -2.37 -3.87
N LEU A 42 -2.41 -3.01 -3.49
CA LEU A 42 -1.07 -2.60 -3.91
C LEU A 42 -0.42 -3.68 -4.77
N LYS A 43 -1.17 -4.21 -5.70
CA LYS A 43 -0.74 -5.32 -6.51
C LYS A 43 0.26 -4.87 -7.58
N ARG A 44 1.29 -5.68 -7.77
CA ARG A 44 2.23 -5.48 -8.86
C ARG A 44 1.52 -5.66 -10.18
N THR A 45 1.76 -4.77 -11.13
CA THR A 45 1.16 -4.86 -12.44
C THR A 45 2.05 -5.64 -13.37
N SER A 46 1.41 -6.35 -14.29
CA SER A 46 2.14 -7.14 -15.27
C SER A 46 2.57 -6.26 -16.44
N THR A 47 3.78 -6.48 -16.91
CA THR A 47 4.26 -5.77 -18.09
C THR A 47 3.78 -6.41 -19.38
N GLU A 48 3.12 -7.56 -19.27
CA GLU A 48 2.65 -8.28 -20.45
C GLU A 48 1.34 -7.77 -20.98
N GLN A 49 0.66 -6.93 -20.22
CA GLN A 49 -0.58 -6.35 -20.69
C GLN A 49 -0.29 -5.16 -21.60
N SER A 50 -1.36 -4.60 -22.15
CA SER A 50 -1.17 -3.44 -23.01
C SER A 50 -0.42 -2.37 -22.22
N SER A 51 0.55 -1.77 -22.88
CA SER A 51 1.48 -0.88 -22.18
C SER A 51 0.77 0.30 -21.54
N GLU A 52 -0.26 0.82 -22.20
CA GLU A 52 -0.98 1.95 -21.64
C GLU A 52 -1.70 1.60 -20.36
N THR A 53 -2.41 0.48 -20.38
CA THR A 53 -3.16 0.06 -19.21
C THR A 53 -2.23 -0.28 -18.06
N SER A 54 -1.16 -1.00 -18.36
CA SER A 54 -0.20 -1.38 -17.33
C SER A 54 0.46 -0.16 -16.70
N ASN A 55 0.81 0.82 -17.53
CA ASN A 55 1.44 2.03 -17.01
C ASN A 55 0.50 2.82 -16.11
N LEU A 56 -0.76 2.88 -16.51
CA LEU A 56 -1.75 3.62 -15.74
C LEU A 56 -1.99 2.97 -14.38
N LEU A 57 -2.15 1.64 -14.38
CA LEU A 57 -2.36 0.91 -13.15
C LEU A 57 -1.13 0.99 -12.25
N GLY A 58 0.04 0.85 -12.84
CA GLY A 58 1.27 0.92 -12.08
C GLY A 58 1.47 2.26 -11.43
N LYS A 59 1.14 3.33 -12.13
CA LYS A 59 1.25 4.66 -11.55
C LYS A 59 0.26 4.88 -10.43
N SER A 60 -0.95 4.32 -10.56
CA SER A 60 -1.95 4.43 -9.51
C SER A 60 -1.48 3.75 -8.23
N VAL A 61 -0.91 2.55 -8.37
CA VAL A 61 -0.40 1.82 -7.22
C VAL A 61 0.77 2.57 -6.59
N GLU A 62 1.64 3.10 -7.43
CA GLU A 62 2.80 3.83 -6.93
C GLU A 62 2.39 5.09 -6.17
N LEU A 63 1.42 5.81 -6.69
CA LEU A 63 0.92 7.00 -6.01
C LEU A 63 0.33 6.65 -4.67
N LEU A 64 -0.40 5.55 -4.61
CA LEU A 64 -1.01 5.12 -3.36
C LEU A 64 0.04 4.71 -2.35
N ALA A 65 1.06 3.97 -2.81
CA ALA A 65 2.15 3.57 -1.93
C ALA A 65 2.90 4.78 -1.39
N ASN A 66 3.10 5.78 -2.23
CA ASN A 66 3.76 6.99 -1.80
C ASN A 66 2.92 7.77 -0.79
N SER A 67 1.62 7.78 -0.99
CA SER A 67 0.72 8.43 -0.02
C SER A 67 0.80 7.76 1.34
N ILE A 68 0.85 6.44 1.34
CA ILE A 68 0.96 5.69 2.59
C ILE A 68 2.26 6.05 3.31
N ALA A 69 3.35 6.14 2.57
CA ALA A 69 4.63 6.50 3.17
C ALA A 69 4.61 7.93 3.69
N GLU A 70 3.93 8.81 2.98
CA GLU A 70 3.85 10.21 3.35
C GLU A 70 3.05 10.45 4.62
N MET A 71 2.07 9.60 4.86
CA MET A 71 1.21 9.77 6.03
C MET A 71 1.96 9.61 7.34
N ARG A 72 3.16 9.04 7.28
CA ARG A 72 3.99 8.92 8.47
C ARG A 72 4.27 10.30 9.08
N THR A 73 4.41 11.30 8.24
CA THR A 73 4.66 12.67 8.71
C THR A 73 3.51 13.18 9.56
N TYR A 74 2.33 12.70 9.30
CA TYR A 74 1.13 13.14 10.02
C TYR A 74 0.77 12.22 11.18
N GLY A 75 1.66 11.32 11.55
CA GLY A 75 1.40 10.46 12.70
C GLY A 75 0.67 9.16 12.39
N GLU A 76 0.60 8.81 11.13
CA GLU A 76 -0.07 7.57 10.72
C GLU A 76 0.96 6.52 10.35
N GLY A 77 0.87 5.35 10.96
CA GLY A 77 1.72 4.23 10.62
C GLY A 77 0.93 3.17 9.88
N PHE A 78 1.63 2.41 9.05
CA PHE A 78 0.98 1.33 8.30
C PHE A 78 1.72 0.03 8.52
N ILE A 79 0.95 -1.02 8.75
CA ILE A 79 1.47 -2.37 8.76
C ILE A 79 0.89 -3.07 7.55
N ILE A 80 1.76 -3.51 6.66
CA ILE A 80 1.32 -4.15 5.43
C ILE A 80 1.61 -5.63 5.55
N ALA A 81 0.55 -6.43 5.53
CA ALA A 81 0.64 -7.86 5.74
C ALA A 81 0.18 -8.60 4.49
N ASP A 82 0.96 -9.59 4.08
CA ASP A 82 0.61 -10.37 2.91
C ASP A 82 1.28 -11.72 2.98
N GLN A 83 0.58 -12.73 2.50
CA GLN A 83 1.15 -14.07 2.42
C GLN A 83 1.90 -14.29 1.12
N SER A 84 1.70 -13.41 0.16
CA SER A 84 2.33 -13.53 -1.15
C SER A 84 3.04 -12.23 -1.50
N PRO A 85 4.16 -11.96 -0.86
CA PRO A 85 4.84 -10.67 -1.06
C PRO A 85 5.25 -10.42 -2.50
N GLY A 86 5.40 -11.47 -3.29
CA GLY A 86 5.72 -11.29 -4.69
C GLY A 86 4.64 -10.62 -5.50
N LEU A 87 3.43 -10.57 -4.97
CA LEU A 87 2.33 -9.90 -5.64
C LEU A 87 2.30 -8.39 -5.37
N LEU A 88 3.07 -7.93 -4.40
CA LEU A 88 3.08 -6.52 -4.07
C LEU A 88 3.95 -5.73 -5.02
N ASP A 89 3.54 -4.51 -5.27
CA ASP A 89 4.32 -3.63 -6.13
C ASP A 89 5.65 -3.31 -5.46
N MET A 90 6.67 -3.10 -6.27
CA MET A 90 8.01 -2.84 -5.75
C MET A 90 8.08 -1.57 -4.93
N SER A 91 7.26 -0.58 -5.25
CA SER A 91 7.25 0.67 -4.49
C SER A 91 6.86 0.44 -3.04
N VAL A 92 5.98 -0.53 -2.80
CA VAL A 92 5.60 -0.86 -1.44
C VAL A 92 6.78 -1.43 -0.67
N ILE A 93 7.50 -2.34 -1.32
CA ILE A 93 8.64 -2.99 -0.67
C ILE A 93 9.74 -1.98 -0.38
N ARG A 94 9.96 -1.06 -1.31
CA ARG A 94 11.00 -0.04 -1.11
C ARG A 94 10.65 0.94 -0.01
N ASN A 95 9.36 1.22 0.17
CA ASN A 95 8.94 2.23 1.13
C ASN A 95 8.74 1.69 2.53
N THR A 96 8.86 0.39 2.73
CA THR A 96 8.76 -0.18 4.08
C THR A 96 10.16 -0.34 4.65
N ASN A 97 10.38 0.24 5.82
CA ASN A 97 11.69 0.20 6.44
C ASN A 97 11.92 -1.07 7.23
N THR A 98 10.90 -1.56 7.90
CA THR A 98 11.00 -2.76 8.71
C THR A 98 10.25 -3.89 8.02
N LYS A 99 10.96 -5.00 7.83
CA LYS A 99 10.36 -6.16 7.20
C LYS A 99 10.46 -7.35 8.12
N ILE A 100 9.31 -7.97 8.36
CA ILE A 100 9.23 -9.15 9.22
C ILE A 100 8.76 -10.30 8.34
N ILE A 101 9.62 -11.29 8.18
CA ILE A 101 9.34 -12.39 7.28
C ILE A 101 9.24 -13.67 8.10
N LEU A 102 8.06 -14.26 8.08
CA LEU A 102 7.82 -15.51 8.76
C LEU A 102 7.83 -16.63 7.73
N ARG A 103 7.94 -17.86 8.24
CA ARG A 103 7.93 -19.00 7.35
C ARG A 103 6.61 -19.09 6.63
N LEU A 104 6.68 -19.18 5.32
CA LEU A 104 5.49 -19.32 4.52
C LEU A 104 5.04 -20.78 4.50
N PRO A 105 3.73 -21.01 4.57
CA PRO A 105 3.22 -22.37 4.71
C PRO A 105 3.48 -23.24 3.48
N GLU A 106 3.51 -22.65 2.32
CA GLU A 106 3.63 -23.42 1.10
C GLU A 106 4.56 -22.73 0.16
N LYS A 107 5.39 -23.53 -0.49
CA LYS A 107 6.25 -22.98 -1.47
C LYS A 107 5.51 -22.89 -2.78
N THR A 108 5.18 -21.71 -3.15
CA THR A 108 4.49 -21.48 -4.40
C THR A 108 5.44 -20.78 -5.34
N ASP A 109 5.48 -21.24 -6.51
CA ASP A 109 6.43 -20.68 -7.47
C ASP A 109 5.87 -19.67 -8.42
#